data_401957dbe5eb339163eab00975488bf2
#
_entry.id   401957dbe5eb339163eab00975488bf2
#
_cell.length_a   1.000
_cell.length_b   1.000
_cell.length_c   1.000
_cell.angle_alpha   90.00
_cell.angle_beta   90.00
_cell.angle_gamma   90.00
#
_symmetry.space_group_name_H-M   'P 1'
#
loop_
_entity.id
_entity.type
_entity.pdbx_description
1 polymer ?
#
loop_
_entity_poly.entity_id
_entity_poly.type
_entity_poly.pdbx_seq_one_letter_code
_entity_poly.pdbx_strand_id
1 'polypeptide(L)' 'MKLLVINGPNLNMLGIREPEIYGKKTYQDLCDMINKYAEDKKISVDIYQSNHEGSIVDCIQQAYFDKVDGIIIN' A
#
# COMPACT_ATOMS: atom_id res chain seq x y z
N MET A 1 -15.93 6.27 -2.88
CA MET A 1 -15.28 4.96 -2.97
C MET A 1 -14.14 4.91 -1.98
N LYS A 2 -14.06 3.85 -1.22
CA LYS A 2 -12.99 3.63 -0.24
C LYS A 2 -12.20 2.39 -0.62
N LEU A 3 -10.89 2.55 -0.84
CA LEU A 3 -9.99 1.45 -1.22
C LEU A 3 -8.93 1.23 -0.15
N LEU A 4 -8.52 -0.02 0.00
CA LEU A 4 -7.37 -0.41 0.81
C LEU A 4 -6.26 -0.90 -0.11
N VAL A 5 -5.07 -0.33 0.03
CA VAL A 5 -3.87 -0.77 -0.68
C VAL A 5 -2.98 -1.50 0.33
N ILE A 6 -2.70 -2.77 0.06
CA ILE A 6 -1.81 -3.57 0.90
C ILE A 6 -0.50 -3.78 0.14
N ASN A 7 0.57 -3.28 0.72
CA ASN A 7 1.92 -3.44 0.19
C ASN A 7 2.63 -4.52 1.00
N GLY A 8 2.97 -5.62 0.34
CA GLY A 8 3.50 -6.82 0.97
C GLY A 8 4.99 -6.76 1.30
N PRO A 9 5.59 -7.92 1.53
CA PRO A 9 6.95 -8.01 2.03
C PRO A 9 7.97 -7.27 1.18
N ASN A 10 8.92 -6.65 1.85
CA ASN A 10 10.06 -5.93 1.30
C ASN A 10 9.74 -4.60 0.62
N LEU A 11 8.47 -4.25 0.43
CA LEU A 11 8.13 -2.96 -0.20
C LEU A 11 8.54 -1.76 0.67
N ASN A 12 8.63 -1.95 1.98
CA ASN A 12 9.16 -0.93 2.89
C ASN A 12 10.64 -0.58 2.61
N MET A 13 11.34 -1.46 1.88
CA MET A 13 12.77 -1.27 1.58
C MET A 13 13.03 -0.64 0.21
N LEU A 14 11.99 -0.17 -0.46
CA LEU A 14 12.14 0.52 -1.74
C LEU A 14 13.11 1.70 -1.63
N GLY A 15 14.00 1.82 -2.62
CA GLY A 15 14.98 2.88 -2.68
C GLY A 15 16.20 2.67 -1.79
N ILE A 16 16.16 1.68 -0.90
CA ILE A 16 17.26 1.35 0.01
C ILE A 16 18.04 0.15 -0.51
N ARG A 17 17.31 -0.87 -1.02
CA ARG A 17 17.89 -2.12 -1.50
C ARG A 17 18.24 -2.00 -2.99
N GLU A 18 19.53 -2.11 -3.31
CA GLU A 18 20.04 -2.14 -4.68
C GLU A 18 19.41 -1.06 -5.59
N PRO A 19 19.57 0.24 -5.24
CA PRO A 19 18.91 1.32 -5.96
C PRO A 19 19.32 1.40 -7.44
N GLU A 20 20.49 0.93 -7.80
CA GLU A 20 20.97 0.90 -9.19
C GLU A 20 20.19 -0.10 -10.05
N ILE A 21 19.53 -1.08 -9.44
CA ILE A 21 18.72 -2.09 -10.14
C ILE A 21 17.23 -1.75 -10.04
N TYR A 22 16.74 -1.43 -8.83
CA TYR A 22 15.32 -1.26 -8.55
C TYR A 22 14.87 0.20 -8.52
N GLY A 23 15.80 1.14 -8.71
CA GLY A 23 15.50 2.57 -8.71
C GLY A 23 15.69 3.21 -7.33
N LYS A 24 15.63 4.54 -7.31
CA LYS A 24 15.90 5.33 -6.12
C LYS A 24 14.65 5.78 -5.37
N LYS A 25 13.46 5.55 -5.93
CA LYS A 25 12.22 5.93 -5.27
C LYS A 25 12.01 5.11 -4.02
N THR A 26 11.62 5.78 -2.95
CA THR A 26 11.42 5.16 -1.64
C THR A 26 9.98 4.65 -1.48
N TYR A 27 9.74 3.90 -0.40
CA TYR A 27 8.37 3.53 -0.04
C TYR A 27 7.50 4.76 0.19
N GLN A 28 8.06 5.81 0.81
CA GLN A 28 7.30 7.05 1.01
C GLN A 28 6.90 7.68 -0.34
N ASP A 29 7.78 7.63 -1.33
CA ASP A 29 7.46 8.10 -2.68
C ASP A 29 6.29 7.32 -3.28
N LEU A 30 6.27 6.01 -3.09
CA LEU A 30 5.14 5.17 -3.53
C LEU A 30 3.84 5.59 -2.85
N CYS A 31 3.86 5.77 -1.54
CA CYS A 31 2.69 6.20 -0.79
C CYS A 31 2.20 7.58 -1.25
N ASP A 32 3.13 8.51 -1.47
CA ASP A 32 2.79 9.86 -1.95
C ASP A 32 2.12 9.81 -3.33
N MET A 33 2.63 8.95 -4.21
CA MET A 33 2.05 8.76 -5.54
C MET A 33 0.62 8.20 -5.46
N ILE A 34 0.43 7.20 -4.61
CA ILE A 34 -0.90 6.59 -4.40
C ILE A 34 -1.88 7.62 -3.84
N ASN A 35 -1.46 8.37 -2.83
CA ASN A 35 -2.31 9.38 -2.20
C ASN A 35 -2.67 10.50 -3.17
N LYS A 36 -1.71 10.94 -3.98
CA LYS A 36 -1.97 11.98 -4.97
C LYS A 36 -2.95 11.51 -6.05
N TYR A 37 -2.76 10.29 -6.53
CA TYR A 37 -3.68 9.72 -7.51
C TYR A 37 -5.09 9.61 -6.95
N ALA A 38 -5.21 9.13 -5.72
CA ALA A 38 -6.51 9.01 -5.05
C ALA A 38 -7.18 10.37 -4.87
N GLU A 39 -6.41 11.39 -4.47
CA GLU A 39 -6.91 12.74 -4.31
C GLU A 39 -7.44 13.30 -5.64
N ASP A 40 -6.67 13.14 -6.72
CA ASP A 40 -7.05 13.59 -8.05
C ASP A 40 -8.33 12.91 -8.54
N LYS A 41 -8.55 11.66 -8.16
CA LYS A 41 -9.74 10.88 -8.54
C LYS A 41 -10.86 10.95 -7.51
N LYS A 42 -10.66 11.69 -6.42
CA LYS A 42 -11.63 11.81 -5.32
C LYS A 42 -11.99 10.45 -4.71
N ILE A 43 -10.98 9.61 -4.53
CA ILE A 43 -11.09 8.29 -3.92
C ILE A 43 -10.45 8.35 -2.54
N SER A 44 -11.14 7.78 -1.54
CA SER A 44 -10.54 7.59 -0.22
C SER A 44 -9.66 6.34 -0.25
N VAL A 45 -8.42 6.44 0.21
CA VAL A 45 -7.50 5.31 0.21
C VAL A 45 -6.79 5.19 1.57
N ASP A 46 -6.72 3.96 2.07
CA ASP A 46 -5.87 3.60 3.18
C ASP A 46 -4.73 2.74 2.65
N ILE A 47 -3.52 2.96 3.14
CA ILE A 47 -2.33 2.24 2.71
C ILE A 47 -1.75 1.50 3.91
N TYR A 48 -1.50 0.21 3.73
CA TYR A 48 -0.93 -0.65 4.76
C TYR A 48 0.23 -1.44 4.17
N GLN A 49 1.30 -1.58 4.95
CA GLN A 49 2.46 -2.36 4.55
C GLN A 49 2.83 -3.33 5.67
N SER A 50 3.15 -4.57 5.31
CA SER A 50 3.65 -5.54 6.28
C SER A 50 4.52 -6.58 5.60
N ASN A 51 5.52 -7.06 6.34
CA ASN A 51 6.36 -8.19 5.96
C ASN A 51 5.80 -9.51 6.51
N HIS A 52 4.67 -9.47 7.22
CA HIS A 52 4.12 -10.62 7.94
C HIS A 52 2.79 -11.03 7.34
N GLU A 53 2.71 -12.29 6.89
CA GLU A 53 1.49 -12.83 6.30
C GLU A 53 0.29 -12.73 7.24
N GLY A 54 0.48 -13.07 8.52
CA GLY A 54 -0.60 -12.99 9.51
C GLY A 54 -1.16 -11.58 9.66
N SER A 55 -0.30 -10.57 9.65
CA SER A 55 -0.73 -9.18 9.74
C SER A 55 -1.51 -8.75 8.50
N ILE A 56 -1.12 -9.24 7.32
CA ILE A 56 -1.83 -8.97 6.08
C ILE A 56 -3.22 -9.62 6.12
N VAL A 57 -3.30 -10.85 6.60
CA VAL A 57 -4.59 -11.54 6.76
C VAL A 57 -5.50 -10.76 7.69
N ASP A 58 -4.98 -10.32 8.83
CA ASP A 58 -5.76 -9.51 9.80
C ASP A 58 -6.26 -8.21 9.16
N CYS A 59 -5.41 -7.58 8.36
CA CYS A 59 -5.76 -6.35 7.64
C CYS A 59 -6.92 -6.58 6.66
N ILE A 60 -6.87 -7.68 5.91
CA ILE A 60 -7.93 -8.04 4.97
C ILE A 60 -9.24 -8.31 5.71
N GLN A 61 -9.18 -9.01 6.84
CA GLN A 61 -10.36 -9.29 7.63
C GLN A 61 -10.96 -7.99 8.20
N GLN A 62 -10.10 -7.07 8.66
CA GLN A 62 -10.57 -5.77 9.14
C GLN A 62 -11.25 -4.97 8.02
N ALA A 63 -10.76 -5.09 6.79
CA ALA A 63 -11.37 -4.42 5.65
C ALA A 63 -12.81 -4.86 5.42
N TYR A 64 -13.13 -6.11 5.72
CA TYR A 64 -14.50 -6.60 5.66
C TYR A 64 -15.42 -5.82 6.61
N PHE A 65 -14.97 -5.61 7.84
CA PHE A 65 -15.76 -4.87 8.84
C PHE A 65 -15.81 -3.38 8.52
N ASP A 66 -14.75 -2.84 7.93
CA ASP A 66 -14.67 -1.43 7.51
C ASP A 66 -15.45 -1.16 6.22
N LYS A 67 -15.95 -2.21 5.57
CA LYS A 67 -16.75 -2.11 4.34
C LYS A 67 -16.06 -1.35 3.23
N VAL A 68 -14.77 -1.65 3.01
CA VAL A 68 -14.05 -1.05 1.89
C VAL A 68 -14.64 -1.56 0.57
N ASP A 69 -14.56 -0.74 -0.48
CA ASP A 69 -15.11 -1.09 -1.78
C ASP A 69 -14.19 -2.01 -2.58
N GLY A 70 -12.90 -1.96 -2.30
CA GLY A 70 -11.94 -2.81 -2.98
C GLY A 70 -10.59 -2.86 -2.27
N ILE A 71 -9.82 -3.89 -2.60
CA ILE A 71 -8.48 -4.12 -2.05
C ILE A 71 -7.52 -4.30 -3.21
N ILE A 72 -6.40 -3.57 -3.16
CA ILE A 72 -5.30 -3.72 -4.11
C ILE A 72 -4.12 -4.29 -3.32
N ILE A 73 -3.59 -5.41 -3.79
CA ILE A 73 -2.47 -6.08 -3.11
C ILE A 73 -1.25 -6.07 -4.05
N ASN A 74 -0.15 -5.53 -3.53
CA ASN A 74 1.14 -5.55 -4.19
C ASN A 74 2.08 -6.56 -3.52
#